data_bd965d3c0eda2f48fcc5ed12edbdb780
#
_entry.id   bd965d3c0eda2f48fcc5ed12edbdb780
#
_cell.length_a   1.000
_cell.length_b   1.000
_cell.length_c   1.000
_cell.angle_alpha   90.00
_cell.angle_beta   90.00
_cell.angle_gamma   90.00
#
_symmetry.space_group_name_H-M   'P 1'
#
loop_
_entity.id
_entity.type
_entity.pdbx_description
1 polymer ?
#
loop_
_entity_poly.entity_id
_entity_poly.type
_entity_poly.pdbx_seq_one_letter_code
_entity_poly.pdbx_strand_id
1 'polypeptide(L)'
;MQFMSEAKDYLRENFDIDLMLNPEMITAREINRILMTPAALNVEDFANGKVRLFETKVRRHSPLINIPFKDMNMPPSILAGMIFRDHRMIIPHGDDCLFPHDNAYFIGDPKAIEKFSENFVPSDTKMVERVIIIGAGRSGRFWPPCSTRKASRSRFR
;
A
#
# COMPACT_ATOMS: atom_id res chain seq x y z
N MET A 1 13.02 1.04 -18.62
CA MET A 1 12.97 0.20 -17.41
C MET A 1 13.96 -0.96 -17.46
N GLN A 2 14.17 -1.58 -18.58
CA GLN A 2 15.07 -2.71 -18.83
C GLN A 2 16.56 -2.38 -18.54
N PHE A 3 17.03 -1.21 -18.97
CA PHE A 3 18.43 -0.76 -18.80
C PHE A 3 18.90 -0.66 -17.34
N MET A 4 17.99 -0.32 -16.41
CA MET A 4 18.32 -0.27 -14.97
C MET A 4 18.37 -1.66 -14.31
N SER A 5 17.68 -2.65 -14.89
CA SER A 5 17.75 -4.04 -14.42
C SER A 5 19.11 -4.65 -14.80
N GLU A 6 19.50 -4.52 -16.06
CA GLU A 6 20.78 -5.02 -16.56
C GLU A 6 21.98 -4.39 -15.86
N ALA A 7 21.92 -3.08 -15.57
CA ALA A 7 22.98 -2.40 -14.82
C ALA A 7 23.08 -2.89 -13.36
N LYS A 8 21.95 -3.24 -12.72
CA LYS A 8 21.95 -3.82 -11.38
C LYS A 8 22.58 -5.19 -11.33
N ASP A 9 22.23 -6.04 -12.27
CA ASP A 9 22.75 -7.40 -12.35
C ASP A 9 24.26 -7.37 -12.63
N TYR A 10 24.71 -6.50 -13.54
CA TYR A 10 26.15 -6.28 -13.80
C TYR A 10 26.93 -5.79 -12.56
N LEU A 11 26.37 -4.83 -11.81
CA LEU A 11 27.02 -4.29 -10.61
C LEU A 11 27.07 -5.33 -9.48
N ARG A 12 26.04 -6.15 -9.35
CA ARG A 12 25.99 -7.23 -8.37
C ARG A 12 27.02 -8.30 -8.65
N GLU A 13 27.15 -8.70 -9.90
CA GLU A 13 28.06 -9.77 -10.31
C GLU A 13 29.54 -9.35 -10.28
N ASN A 14 29.84 -8.08 -10.57
CA ASN A 14 31.22 -7.62 -10.72
C ASN A 14 31.77 -6.81 -9.56
N PHE A 15 30.92 -6.31 -8.66
CA PHE A 15 31.31 -5.39 -7.58
C PHE A 15 30.83 -5.79 -6.19
N ASP A 16 30.30 -7.01 -6.01
CA ASP A 16 29.72 -7.49 -4.72
C ASP A 16 28.71 -6.52 -4.09
N ILE A 17 27.91 -5.84 -4.94
CA ILE A 17 26.90 -4.89 -4.47
C ILE A 17 25.60 -5.64 -4.21
N ASP A 18 25.24 -5.83 -2.94
CA ASP A 18 24.00 -6.51 -2.53
C ASP A 18 22.76 -5.63 -2.74
N LEU A 19 22.87 -4.34 -2.53
CA LEU A 19 21.76 -3.43 -2.55
C LEU A 19 22.09 -2.10 -3.24
N MET A 20 21.32 -1.77 -4.27
CA MET A 20 21.37 -0.48 -4.95
C MET A 20 20.06 0.26 -4.79
N LEU A 21 20.09 1.39 -4.10
CA LEU A 21 18.94 2.23 -3.85
C LEU A 21 18.96 3.48 -4.74
N ASN A 22 17.80 3.80 -5.29
CA ASN A 22 17.54 5.08 -5.96
C ASN A 22 16.52 5.86 -5.11
N PRO A 23 16.97 6.85 -4.32
CA PRO A 23 16.10 7.57 -3.38
C PRO A 23 14.93 8.25 -4.08
N GLU A 24 15.16 8.84 -5.24
CA GLU A 24 14.14 9.56 -6.00
C GLU A 24 13.02 8.62 -6.49
N MET A 25 13.40 7.42 -6.93
CA MET A 25 12.43 6.42 -7.37
C MET A 25 11.65 5.84 -6.18
N ILE A 26 12.32 5.60 -5.06
CA ILE A 26 11.68 5.13 -3.83
C ILE A 26 10.67 6.16 -3.34
N THR A 27 11.07 7.43 -3.26
CA THR A 27 10.18 8.54 -2.87
C THR A 27 8.97 8.64 -3.79
N ALA A 28 9.16 8.58 -5.10
CA ALA A 28 8.07 8.64 -6.06
C ALA A 28 7.07 7.48 -5.89
N ARG A 29 7.57 6.28 -5.64
CA ARG A 29 6.74 5.11 -5.36
C ARG A 29 5.96 5.26 -4.05
N GLU A 30 6.61 5.77 -3.01
CA GLU A 30 5.98 5.97 -1.70
C GLU A 30 4.86 6.99 -1.77
N ILE A 31 5.08 8.13 -2.41
CA ILE A 31 4.04 9.14 -2.62
C ILE A 31 2.86 8.54 -3.42
N ASN A 32 3.16 7.79 -4.48
CA ASN A 32 2.12 7.11 -5.26
C ASN A 32 1.31 6.13 -4.41
N ARG A 33 1.98 5.35 -3.55
CA ARG A 33 1.34 4.41 -2.64
C ARG A 33 0.37 5.11 -1.69
N ILE A 34 0.78 6.20 -1.05
CA ILE A 34 -0.05 7.00 -0.15
C ILE A 34 -1.28 7.54 -0.87
N LEU A 35 -1.12 8.03 -2.09
CA LEU A 35 -2.23 8.58 -2.87
C LEU A 35 -3.22 7.51 -3.36
N MET A 36 -2.74 6.31 -3.68
CA MET A 36 -3.56 5.22 -4.23
C MET A 36 -4.22 4.35 -3.17
N THR A 37 -3.79 4.44 -1.91
CA THR A 37 -4.35 3.62 -0.83
C THR A 37 -4.74 4.49 0.38
N PRO A 38 -5.77 5.34 0.25
CA PRO A 38 -6.13 6.31 1.28
C PRO A 38 -6.64 5.69 2.60
N ALA A 39 -6.98 4.41 2.59
CA ALA A 39 -7.36 3.67 3.79
C ALA A 39 -6.16 3.17 4.60
N ALA A 40 -4.98 3.09 3.98
CA ALA A 40 -3.80 2.53 4.63
C ALA A 40 -3.08 3.58 5.48
N LEU A 41 -2.71 3.20 6.70
CA LEU A 41 -1.67 3.88 7.46
C LEU A 41 -0.29 3.47 6.94
N ASN A 42 -0.13 2.17 6.66
CA ASN A 42 1.08 1.62 6.08
C ASN A 42 0.76 0.44 5.14
N VAL A 43 1.60 0.26 4.13
CA VAL A 43 1.57 -0.90 3.22
C VAL A 43 3.00 -1.32 2.94
N GLU A 44 3.31 -2.59 3.17
CA GLU A 44 4.63 -3.13 2.87
C GLU A 44 4.50 -4.40 2.03
N ASP A 45 5.30 -4.51 0.98
CA ASP A 45 5.35 -5.68 0.13
C ASP A 45 6.57 -6.54 0.49
N PHE A 46 6.35 -7.84 0.73
CA PHE A 46 7.35 -8.84 1.07
C PHE A 46 7.46 -9.88 -0.04
N ALA A 47 8.53 -10.69 0.03
CA ALA A 47 8.76 -11.81 -0.88
C ALA A 47 8.65 -11.41 -2.37
N ASN A 48 9.31 -10.31 -2.76
CA ASN A 48 9.25 -9.75 -4.13
C ASN A 48 7.83 -9.41 -4.58
N GLY A 49 7.01 -8.87 -3.67
CA GLY A 49 5.65 -8.45 -3.96
C GLY A 49 4.61 -9.58 -3.98
N LYS A 50 4.95 -10.77 -3.45
CA LYS A 50 4.02 -11.90 -3.35
C LYS A 50 3.12 -11.81 -2.12
N VAL A 51 3.56 -11.11 -1.08
CA VAL A 51 2.84 -10.94 0.17
C VAL A 51 2.79 -9.46 0.50
N ARG A 52 1.64 -8.97 0.94
CA ARG A 52 1.42 -7.59 1.36
C ARG A 52 0.97 -7.53 2.80
N LEU A 53 1.62 -6.67 3.58
CA LEU A 53 1.13 -6.21 4.87
C LEU A 53 0.37 -4.90 4.66
N PHE A 54 -0.81 -4.82 5.23
CA PHE A 54 -1.69 -3.65 5.17
C PHE A 54 -2.08 -3.25 6.59
N GLU A 55 -1.65 -2.06 6.99
CA GLU A 55 -2.05 -1.43 8.24
C GLU A 55 -3.15 -0.40 7.98
N THR A 56 -4.21 -0.47 8.76
CA THR A 56 -5.31 0.49 8.67
C THR A 56 -5.86 0.86 10.03
N LYS A 57 -6.37 2.08 10.14
CA LYS A 57 -7.12 2.51 11.32
C LYS A 57 -8.60 2.27 11.13
N VAL A 58 -9.19 1.50 12.04
CA VAL A 58 -10.63 1.20 12.03
C VAL A 58 -11.41 2.46 12.44
N ARG A 59 -12.20 2.99 11.51
CA ARG A 59 -13.02 4.19 11.73
C ARG A 59 -14.37 3.81 12.31
N ARG A 60 -15.04 4.73 13.02
CA ARG A 60 -16.32 4.50 13.69
C ARG A 60 -17.45 4.00 12.78
N HIS A 61 -17.37 4.31 11.50
CA HIS A 61 -18.39 3.93 10.51
C HIS A 61 -17.93 2.78 9.58
N SER A 62 -16.87 2.07 9.95
CA SER A 62 -16.45 0.91 9.17
C SER A 62 -17.50 -0.20 9.23
N PRO A 63 -17.85 -0.80 8.08
CA PRO A 63 -18.82 -1.90 8.06
C PRO A 63 -18.34 -3.17 8.76
N LEU A 64 -17.06 -3.26 9.09
CA LEU A 64 -16.44 -4.45 9.70
C LEU A 64 -16.39 -4.39 11.24
N ILE A 65 -16.92 -3.34 11.86
CA ILE A 65 -16.95 -3.21 13.33
C ILE A 65 -17.92 -4.22 13.93
N ASN A 66 -17.53 -4.80 15.09
CA ASN A 66 -18.32 -5.76 15.86
C ASN A 66 -18.71 -7.03 15.09
N ILE A 67 -18.06 -7.33 13.97
CA ILE A 67 -18.21 -8.59 13.27
C ILE A 67 -17.07 -9.49 13.69
N PRO A 68 -17.34 -10.71 14.23
CA PRO A 68 -16.30 -11.69 14.52
C PRO A 68 -15.49 -12.03 13.27
N PHE A 69 -14.18 -12.22 13.39
CA PHE A 69 -13.33 -12.53 12.24
C PHE A 69 -13.77 -13.79 11.49
N LYS A 70 -14.32 -14.78 12.18
CA LYS A 70 -14.87 -15.99 11.57
C LYS A 70 -16.08 -15.73 10.66
N ASP A 71 -16.86 -14.68 10.97
CA ASP A 71 -18.07 -14.28 10.23
C ASP A 71 -17.78 -13.12 9.25
N MET A 72 -16.60 -12.54 9.35
CA MET A 72 -16.12 -11.50 8.44
C MET A 72 -15.80 -12.16 7.10
N ASN A 73 -16.54 -11.81 6.05
CA ASN A 73 -16.35 -12.38 4.71
C ASN A 73 -14.99 -11.98 4.11
N MET A 74 -13.92 -12.42 4.75
CA MET A 74 -12.54 -12.14 4.42
C MET A 74 -12.02 -13.18 3.41
N PRO A 75 -11.35 -12.77 2.33
CA PRO A 75 -10.74 -13.71 1.41
C PRO A 75 -9.81 -14.70 2.12
N PRO A 76 -9.81 -15.99 1.76
CA PRO A 76 -8.99 -17.01 2.43
C PRO A 76 -7.47 -16.76 2.29
N SER A 77 -7.07 -15.92 1.35
CA SER A 77 -5.68 -15.47 1.15
C SER A 77 -5.28 -14.29 2.04
N ILE A 78 -6.15 -13.84 2.94
CA ILE A 78 -5.87 -12.75 3.89
C ILE A 78 -5.97 -13.29 5.31
N LEU A 79 -4.99 -12.92 6.13
CA LEU A 79 -4.96 -13.19 7.55
C LEU A 79 -4.99 -11.86 8.33
N ALA A 80 -5.84 -11.76 9.33
CA ALA A 80 -5.72 -10.73 10.35
C ALA A 80 -4.57 -11.11 11.29
N GLY A 81 -3.45 -10.43 11.17
CA GLY A 81 -2.22 -10.77 11.90
C GLY A 81 -2.16 -10.15 13.28
N MET A 82 -2.66 -8.91 13.42
CA MET A 82 -2.54 -8.16 14.68
C MET A 82 -3.59 -7.06 14.75
N ILE A 83 -4.01 -6.76 15.98
CA ILE A 83 -4.77 -5.56 16.35
C ILE A 83 -3.99 -4.82 17.40
N PHE A 84 -3.80 -3.51 17.23
CA PHE A 84 -3.27 -2.65 18.27
C PHE A 84 -4.41 -1.78 18.82
N ARG A 85 -4.74 -1.99 20.08
CA ARG A 85 -5.87 -1.37 20.82
C ARG A 85 -5.40 -0.92 22.18
N ASP A 86 -5.63 0.32 22.55
CA ASP A 86 -5.33 0.86 23.89
C ASP A 86 -3.91 0.53 24.37
N HIS A 87 -2.92 0.74 23.49
CA HIS A 87 -1.49 0.46 23.74
C HIS A 87 -1.18 -1.04 23.97
N ARG A 88 -2.08 -1.94 23.58
CA ARG A 88 -1.87 -3.39 23.66
C ARG A 88 -1.91 -4.02 22.28
N MET A 89 -1.03 -4.98 22.09
CA MET A 89 -1.02 -5.84 20.92
C MET A 89 -1.91 -7.06 21.19
N ILE A 90 -2.81 -7.35 20.27
CA ILE A 90 -3.73 -8.48 20.31
C ILE A 90 -3.52 -9.28 19.04
N ILE A 91 -3.28 -10.57 19.18
CA ILE A 91 -3.32 -11.51 18.06
C ILE A 91 -4.75 -12.02 17.97
N PRO A 92 -5.51 -11.64 16.91
CA PRO A 92 -6.93 -11.93 16.86
C PRO A 92 -7.20 -13.41 16.61
N HIS A 93 -8.26 -13.92 17.22
CA HIS A 93 -8.84 -15.21 16.98
C HIS A 93 -10.18 -15.07 16.26
N GLY A 94 -10.80 -16.17 15.85
CA GLY A 94 -12.04 -16.14 15.09
C GLY A 94 -13.20 -15.42 15.76
N ASP A 95 -13.27 -15.44 17.11
CA ASP A 95 -14.33 -14.79 17.89
C ASP A 95 -14.06 -13.32 18.22
N ASP A 96 -12.84 -12.84 17.96
CA ASP A 96 -12.50 -11.43 18.17
C ASP A 96 -13.13 -10.54 17.10
N CYS A 97 -13.34 -9.28 17.46
CA CYS A 97 -13.91 -8.25 16.59
C CYS A 97 -13.02 -7.02 16.50
N LEU A 98 -13.19 -6.27 15.43
CA LEU A 98 -12.64 -4.93 15.31
C LEU A 98 -13.52 -3.92 16.05
N PHE A 99 -12.87 -2.95 16.71
CA PHE A 99 -13.54 -1.82 17.35
C PHE A 99 -13.07 -0.49 16.75
N PRO A 100 -13.84 0.59 16.94
CA PRO A 100 -13.41 1.92 16.54
C PRO A 100 -12.06 2.30 17.14
N HIS A 101 -11.22 2.90 16.31
CA HIS A 101 -9.87 3.36 16.65
C HIS A 101 -8.79 2.27 16.76
N ASP A 102 -9.11 1.00 16.58
CA ASP A 102 -8.10 -0.04 16.42
C ASP A 102 -7.16 0.28 15.25
N ASN A 103 -5.88 -0.03 15.40
CA ASN A 103 -5.01 -0.22 14.26
C ASN A 103 -4.98 -1.71 13.94
N ALA A 104 -5.49 -2.09 12.78
CA ALA A 104 -5.58 -3.47 12.33
C ALA A 104 -4.54 -3.76 11.25
N TYR A 105 -3.90 -4.90 11.35
CA TYR A 105 -2.85 -5.36 10.45
C TYR A 105 -3.30 -6.63 9.75
N PHE A 106 -3.36 -6.57 8.44
CA PHE A 106 -3.73 -7.70 7.58
C PHE A 106 -2.54 -8.08 6.71
N ILE A 107 -2.36 -9.37 6.49
CA ILE A 107 -1.30 -9.90 5.65
C ILE A 107 -1.88 -10.88 4.64
N GLY A 108 -1.45 -10.85 3.40
CA GLY A 108 -1.95 -11.76 2.39
C GLY A 108 -1.56 -11.43 0.96
N ASP A 109 -2.32 -11.99 0.02
CA ASP A 109 -2.16 -11.73 -1.40
C ASP A 109 -2.38 -10.23 -1.72
N PRO A 110 -1.48 -9.57 -2.48
CA PRO A 110 -1.57 -8.14 -2.74
C PRO A 110 -2.87 -7.70 -3.41
N LYS A 111 -3.42 -8.49 -4.34
CA LYS A 111 -4.68 -8.16 -5.03
C LYS A 111 -5.88 -8.35 -4.11
N ALA A 112 -5.84 -9.37 -3.27
CA ALA A 112 -6.88 -9.61 -2.28
C ALA A 112 -6.89 -8.50 -1.22
N ILE A 113 -5.73 -8.10 -0.73
CA ILE A 113 -5.56 -6.97 0.21
C ILE A 113 -6.07 -5.67 -0.42
N GLU A 114 -5.74 -5.37 -1.67
CA GLU A 114 -6.20 -4.16 -2.36
C GLU A 114 -7.72 -4.08 -2.35
N LYS A 115 -8.40 -5.15 -2.78
CA LYS A 115 -9.86 -5.22 -2.77
C LYS A 115 -10.45 -5.16 -1.36
N PHE A 116 -9.85 -5.85 -0.40
CA PHE A 116 -10.31 -5.86 0.98
C PHE A 116 -10.15 -4.51 1.66
N SER A 117 -9.12 -3.74 1.30
CA SER A 117 -8.84 -2.40 1.84
C SER A 117 -9.97 -1.40 1.55
N GLU A 118 -10.77 -1.63 0.50
CA GLU A 118 -11.93 -0.79 0.16
C GLU A 118 -12.94 -0.69 1.30
N ASN A 119 -13.06 -1.73 2.15
CA ASN A 119 -13.95 -1.73 3.32
C ASN A 119 -13.53 -0.73 4.41
N PHE A 120 -12.32 -0.22 4.35
CA PHE A 120 -11.78 0.76 5.30
C PHE A 120 -11.74 2.18 4.73
N VAL A 121 -12.02 2.34 3.43
CA VAL A 121 -12.10 3.66 2.78
C VAL A 121 -13.37 4.36 3.25
N PRO A 122 -13.29 5.60 3.76
CA PRO A 122 -14.48 6.37 4.10
C PRO A 122 -15.36 6.60 2.85
N SER A 123 -16.67 6.54 3.03
CA SER A 123 -17.65 6.75 1.96
C SER A 123 -17.53 8.14 1.29
N ASP A 124 -16.97 9.11 2.02
CA ASP A 124 -16.72 10.48 1.57
C ASP A 124 -15.32 10.69 0.98
N THR A 125 -14.48 9.65 0.99
CA THR A 125 -13.12 9.74 0.44
C THR A 125 -13.18 9.72 -1.08
N LYS A 126 -12.84 10.83 -1.70
CA LYS A 126 -12.62 10.89 -3.15
C LYS A 126 -11.29 10.23 -3.48
N MET A 127 -11.34 9.21 -4.31
CA MET A 127 -10.12 8.63 -4.90
C MET A 127 -9.39 9.71 -5.72
N VAL A 128 -8.07 9.68 -5.67
CA VAL A 128 -7.25 10.62 -6.43
C VAL A 128 -7.36 10.30 -7.92
N GLU A 129 -8.11 11.12 -8.65
CA GLU A 129 -8.29 10.96 -10.09
C GLU A 129 -7.20 11.64 -10.92
N ARG A 130 -6.61 12.70 -10.38
CA ARG A 130 -5.60 13.51 -11.08
C ARG A 130 -4.51 13.95 -10.14
N VAL A 131 -3.30 13.86 -10.63
CA VAL A 131 -2.11 14.37 -9.94
C VAL A 131 -1.44 15.39 -10.86
N ILE A 132 -1.12 16.56 -10.33
CA ILE A 132 -0.32 17.57 -11.02
C ILE A 132 1.06 17.56 -10.40
N ILE A 133 2.07 17.32 -11.22
CA ILE A 133 3.47 17.34 -10.79
C ILE A 133 4.08 18.65 -11.26
N ILE A 134 4.48 19.50 -10.30
CA ILE A 134 5.17 20.75 -10.56
C ILE A 134 6.67 20.50 -10.40
N GLY A 135 7.42 20.69 -11.48
CA GLY A 135 8.84 20.40 -11.55
C GLY A 135 9.14 19.02 -12.17
N ALA A 136 10.07 18.99 -13.13
CA ALA A 136 10.51 17.80 -13.86
C ALA A 136 11.86 17.27 -13.31
N GLY A 137 12.09 17.38 -12.00
CA GLY A 137 13.26 16.83 -11.34
C GLY A 137 13.29 15.29 -11.36
N ARG A 138 14.33 14.69 -10.78
CA ARG A 138 14.52 13.23 -10.80
C ARG A 138 13.32 12.49 -10.24
N SER A 139 12.78 12.90 -9.09
CA SER A 139 11.60 12.27 -8.48
C SER A 139 10.36 12.34 -9.36
N GLY A 140 10.09 13.50 -9.99
CA GLY A 140 8.95 13.67 -10.89
C GLY A 140 9.01 12.77 -12.14
N ARG A 141 10.22 12.47 -12.64
CA ARG A 141 10.42 11.58 -13.79
C ARG A 141 10.17 10.09 -13.47
N PHE A 142 10.32 9.71 -12.21
CA PHE A 142 10.10 8.34 -11.74
C PHE A 142 8.67 8.06 -11.30
N TRP A 143 7.79 9.07 -11.34
CA TRP A 143 6.40 8.88 -11.00
C TRP A 143 5.77 7.81 -11.89
N PRO A 144 5.23 6.71 -11.33
CA PRO A 144 4.58 5.69 -12.15
C PRO A 144 3.37 6.30 -12.85
N PRO A 145 3.14 5.99 -14.13
CA PRO A 145 1.94 6.41 -14.81
C PRO A 145 0.74 5.84 -14.05
N CYS A 146 -0.12 6.73 -13.56
CA CYS A 146 -1.40 6.33 -12.97
C CYS A 146 -2.17 5.51 -14.02
N SER A 147 -2.61 4.32 -13.66
CA SER A 147 -3.24 3.35 -14.58
C SER A 147 -4.59 3.81 -15.15
N THR A 148 -4.99 5.04 -14.94
CA THR A 148 -6.22 5.61 -15.48
C THR A 148 -5.97 6.96 -16.14
N ARG A 149 -5.91 6.93 -17.47
CA ARG A 149 -6.15 8.01 -18.44
C ARG A 149 -5.20 9.19 -18.53
N LYS A 150 -4.53 9.21 -19.71
CA LYS A 150 -3.98 10.37 -20.44
C LYS A 150 -3.26 11.42 -19.61
N ALA A 151 -1.94 11.26 -19.59
CA ALA A 151 -1.03 12.35 -19.33
C ALA A 151 -1.35 13.54 -20.26
N SER A 152 -1.83 14.62 -19.69
CA SER A 152 -1.81 15.90 -20.38
C SER A 152 -0.33 16.34 -20.47
N ARG A 153 0.18 16.39 -21.67
CA ARG A 153 1.49 17.00 -21.95
C ARG A 153 1.44 18.45 -21.46
N SER A 154 2.09 18.76 -20.35
CA SER A 154 2.39 20.15 -20.02
C SER A 154 3.41 20.65 -21.04
N ARG A 155 2.98 21.56 -21.94
CA ARG A 155 3.91 22.39 -22.72
C ARG A 155 4.58 23.35 -21.77
N PHE A 156 5.87 23.21 -21.60
CA PHE A 156 6.68 24.29 -21.08
C PHE A 156 6.93 25.31 -22.21
N ARG A 157 6.63 26.58 -21.94
CA ARG A 157 7.23 27.72 -22.59
C ARG A 157 8.37 28.21 -21.71
#